data_d1ee0557a195f8abc058267681c68149
#
_entry.id   d1ee0557a195f8abc058267681c68149
#
_cell.length_a   1.000
_cell.length_b   1.000
_cell.length_c   1.000
_cell.angle_alpha   90.00
_cell.angle_beta   90.00
_cell.angle_gamma   90.00
#
_symmetry.space_group_name_H-M   'P 1'
#
loop_
_entity.id
_entity.type
_entity.pdbx_description
1 polymer ?
#
loop_
_entity_poly.entity_id
_entity_poly.type
_entity_poly.pdbx_seq_one_letter_code
_entity_poly.pdbx_strand_id
1 'polypeptide(L)'
;MLLYKQIAQMLQEKIKHGEFLNGEKLPSVRDIGRAHDVSITTAQLAYRELERLQLIYAVPKSGYFVIPEKTEALLPKVANYIQKPVQIAQWNPTMDFLRVAEREGVTSLSCAVPNIEDKSLEPLWQEMTMVTRRKQSLTLEYDSLQGLAALREQIYLISDDRHLFTPDDVVTTTSGHQSLSIALQACTQGNDVVAVESPTFPGLLQTLYGLGRKIIEIPIDPETGINLERLEEAFECWNVKAVVVTPTCNNPMGCIMPDSNKQRLLELVEKYQGTVIENDCLASLAYQYPRPSTIQSLDRNGHVILCSSFSKTVAPGTRTGWIIPGKYKEKVLHLKYLSHCSGEIFMQQVMANFLKEGHYFLHLRRMRQHYSELQCQYKELVETHFPANTRISRPQGGFSLWVEHLPVDNRKLRDILHRNKVTVLTGEHFSTGDCFSNHLRVNYALPLIARRRNAIKILGEALKVTSV
;
A
#
# COMPACT_ATOMS: atom_id res chain seq x y z
N MET A 1 5.08 10.81 -30.55
CA MET A 1 4.55 11.24 -29.22
C MET A 1 3.18 11.87 -29.43
N LEU A 2 2.18 11.57 -28.61
CA LEU A 2 0.83 12.14 -28.77
C LEU A 2 0.85 13.65 -28.55
N LEU A 3 0.16 14.43 -29.38
CA LEU A 3 0.23 15.90 -29.45
C LEU A 3 -0.06 16.56 -28.08
N TYR A 4 -1.05 16.05 -27.32
CA TYR A 4 -1.34 16.59 -25.99
C TYR A 4 -0.18 16.38 -24.99
N LYS A 5 0.62 15.30 -25.11
CA LYS A 5 1.81 15.08 -24.28
C LYS A 5 2.93 16.05 -24.59
N GLN A 6 3.08 16.45 -25.87
CA GLN A 6 4.07 17.46 -26.26
C GLN A 6 3.72 18.83 -25.67
N ILE A 7 2.43 19.20 -25.71
CA ILE A 7 1.95 20.45 -25.11
C ILE A 7 2.12 20.42 -23.57
N ALA A 8 1.78 19.29 -22.94
CA ALA A 8 1.97 19.14 -21.50
C ALA A 8 3.44 19.26 -21.10
N GLN A 9 4.35 18.62 -21.84
CA GLN A 9 5.79 18.69 -21.59
C GLN A 9 6.32 20.12 -21.78
N MET A 10 5.93 20.81 -22.85
CA MET A 10 6.32 22.20 -23.08
C MET A 10 5.86 23.12 -21.93
N LEU A 11 4.61 23.00 -21.49
CA LEU A 11 4.09 23.78 -20.37
C LEU A 11 4.78 23.42 -19.05
N GLN A 12 5.11 22.14 -18.83
CA GLN A 12 5.90 21.68 -17.69
C GLN A 12 7.28 22.31 -17.67
N GLU A 13 7.98 22.36 -18.81
CA GLU A 13 9.29 23.01 -18.92
C GLU A 13 9.19 24.51 -18.62
N LYS A 14 8.18 25.20 -19.13
CA LYS A 14 7.91 26.62 -18.85
C LYS A 14 7.66 26.88 -17.34
N ILE A 15 6.89 26.02 -16.68
CA ILE A 15 6.68 26.10 -15.23
C ILE A 15 8.01 25.90 -14.50
N LYS A 16 8.79 24.88 -14.86
CA LYS A 16 10.09 24.59 -14.23
C LYS A 16 11.12 25.71 -14.43
N HIS A 17 11.10 26.41 -15.56
CA HIS A 17 12.01 27.54 -15.82
C HIS A 17 11.49 28.88 -15.26
N GLY A 18 10.34 28.86 -14.54
CA GLY A 18 9.82 30.06 -13.90
C GLY A 18 9.14 31.04 -14.85
N GLU A 19 8.80 30.64 -16.09
CA GLU A 19 8.00 31.47 -17.00
C GLU A 19 6.58 31.70 -16.48
N PHE A 20 6.09 30.76 -15.63
CA PHE A 20 4.87 30.91 -14.85
C PHE A 20 5.23 30.82 -13.37
N LEU A 21 4.91 31.86 -12.62
CA LEU A 21 5.20 31.92 -11.19
C LEU A 21 4.24 31.04 -10.38
N ASN A 22 4.68 30.65 -9.21
CA ASN A 22 3.89 29.88 -8.26
C ASN A 22 2.58 30.62 -7.91
N GLY A 23 1.44 29.94 -8.06
CA GLY A 23 0.11 30.54 -7.90
C GLY A 23 -0.37 31.36 -9.09
N GLU A 24 0.44 31.50 -10.14
CA GLU A 24 0.05 32.25 -11.33
C GLU A 24 -0.96 31.48 -12.18
N LYS A 25 -1.84 32.24 -12.84
CA LYS A 25 -2.87 31.70 -13.72
C LYS A 25 -2.24 31.30 -15.06
N LEU A 26 -2.43 30.06 -15.47
CA LEU A 26 -2.06 29.61 -16.81
C LEU A 26 -3.01 30.17 -17.90
N PRO A 27 -2.57 30.27 -19.16
CA PRO A 27 -3.43 30.58 -20.30
C PRO A 27 -4.68 29.69 -20.32
N SER A 28 -5.79 30.18 -20.84
CA SER A 28 -6.96 29.31 -20.91
C SER A 28 -6.76 28.16 -21.89
N VAL A 29 -7.50 27.06 -21.71
CA VAL A 29 -7.49 25.91 -22.63
C VAL A 29 -7.76 26.37 -24.08
N ARG A 30 -8.58 27.43 -24.28
CA ARG A 30 -8.87 27.98 -25.60
C ARG A 30 -7.68 28.73 -26.19
N ASP A 31 -6.93 29.45 -25.35
CA ASP A 31 -5.76 30.21 -25.80
C ASP A 31 -4.63 29.26 -26.18
N ILE A 32 -4.41 28.20 -25.41
CA ILE A 32 -3.46 27.13 -25.78
C ILE A 32 -3.90 26.43 -27.06
N GLY A 33 -5.19 26.13 -27.19
CA GLY A 33 -5.73 25.56 -28.44
C GLY A 33 -5.42 26.40 -29.67
N ARG A 34 -5.59 27.73 -29.58
CA ARG A 34 -5.28 28.68 -30.64
C ARG A 34 -3.76 28.82 -30.87
N ALA A 35 -2.98 28.95 -29.80
CA ALA A 35 -1.54 29.18 -29.89
C ALA A 35 -0.78 28.03 -30.53
N HIS A 36 -1.28 26.81 -30.38
CA HIS A 36 -0.66 25.57 -30.88
C HIS A 36 -1.44 24.87 -31.99
N ASP A 37 -2.47 25.54 -32.53
CA ASP A 37 -3.34 25.03 -33.60
C ASP A 37 -3.85 23.58 -33.31
N VAL A 38 -4.40 23.40 -32.11
CA VAL A 38 -4.94 22.12 -31.66
C VAL A 38 -6.39 22.24 -31.21
N SER A 39 -7.11 21.11 -31.22
CA SER A 39 -8.48 21.08 -30.73
C SER A 39 -8.54 21.41 -29.22
N ILE A 40 -9.65 22.00 -28.79
CA ILE A 40 -9.92 22.28 -27.36
C ILE A 40 -9.79 20.99 -26.53
N THR A 41 -10.23 19.85 -27.07
CA THR A 41 -10.11 18.54 -26.42
C THR A 41 -8.65 18.12 -26.20
N THR A 42 -7.78 18.36 -27.20
CA THR A 42 -6.34 18.09 -27.10
C THR A 42 -5.67 18.97 -26.04
N ALA A 43 -6.01 20.26 -26.01
CA ALA A 43 -5.53 21.18 -24.99
C ALA A 43 -6.04 20.80 -23.58
N GLN A 44 -7.29 20.37 -23.44
CA GLN A 44 -7.82 19.87 -22.17
C GLN A 44 -7.09 18.61 -21.67
N LEU A 45 -6.74 17.69 -22.56
CA LEU A 45 -5.95 16.51 -22.22
C LEU A 45 -4.55 16.89 -21.73
N ALA A 46 -3.92 17.91 -22.31
CA ALA A 46 -2.63 18.42 -21.84
C ALA A 46 -2.74 19.01 -20.42
N TYR A 47 -3.79 19.78 -20.13
CA TYR A 47 -4.02 20.34 -18.79
C TYR A 47 -4.33 19.24 -17.75
N ARG A 48 -5.12 18.23 -18.12
CA ARG A 48 -5.36 17.06 -17.26
C ARG A 48 -4.07 16.30 -16.96
N GLU A 49 -3.15 16.23 -17.92
CA GLU A 49 -1.85 15.62 -17.71
C GLU A 49 -1.00 16.43 -16.72
N LEU A 50 -1.02 17.77 -16.81
CA LEU A 50 -0.35 18.65 -15.85
C LEU A 50 -0.98 18.60 -14.46
N GLU A 51 -2.32 18.48 -14.36
CA GLU A 51 -3.00 18.20 -13.08
C GLU A 51 -2.58 16.83 -12.50
N ARG A 52 -2.52 15.81 -13.36
CA ARG A 52 -2.04 14.48 -12.96
C ARG A 52 -0.59 14.50 -12.43
N LEU A 53 0.25 15.35 -13.03
CA LEU A 53 1.64 15.59 -12.59
C LEU A 53 1.72 16.53 -11.37
N GLN A 54 0.58 16.99 -10.83
CA GLN A 54 0.51 17.92 -9.69
C GLN A 54 1.29 19.24 -9.92
N LEU A 55 1.35 19.70 -11.14
CA LEU A 55 1.98 20.98 -11.50
C LEU A 55 0.99 22.13 -11.49
N ILE A 56 -0.30 21.83 -11.70
CA ILE A 56 -1.37 22.83 -11.76
C ILE A 56 -2.63 22.32 -11.05
N TYR A 57 -3.53 23.23 -10.70
CA TYR A 57 -4.85 22.92 -10.15
C TYR A 57 -5.93 23.77 -10.82
N ALA A 58 -7.13 23.20 -10.96
CA ALA A 58 -8.28 23.89 -11.52
C ALA A 58 -9.05 24.67 -10.44
N VAL A 59 -9.39 25.93 -10.74
CA VAL A 59 -10.34 26.72 -9.94
C VAL A 59 -11.63 26.86 -10.75
N PRO A 60 -12.78 26.35 -10.28
CA PRO A 60 -14.05 26.43 -10.99
C PRO A 60 -14.36 27.86 -11.44
N LYS A 61 -14.73 28.04 -12.71
CA LYS A 61 -15.00 29.31 -13.36
C LYS A 61 -13.84 30.32 -13.46
N SER A 62 -12.68 30.02 -12.90
CA SER A 62 -11.51 30.92 -12.93
C SER A 62 -10.40 30.39 -13.86
N GLY A 63 -10.17 29.11 -13.99
CA GLY A 63 -9.16 28.53 -14.86
C GLY A 63 -8.14 27.65 -14.10
N TYR A 64 -6.96 27.47 -14.69
CA TYR A 64 -5.89 26.66 -14.13
C TYR A 64 -4.78 27.56 -13.56
N PHE A 65 -4.20 27.14 -12.45
CA PHE A 65 -3.16 27.87 -11.73
C PHE A 65 -1.99 26.96 -11.45
N VAL A 66 -0.77 27.50 -11.50
CA VAL A 66 0.45 26.77 -11.08
C VAL A 66 0.35 26.48 -9.58
N ILE A 67 0.58 25.23 -9.21
CA ILE A 67 0.67 24.87 -7.79
C ILE A 67 1.86 25.62 -7.20
N PRO A 68 1.70 26.44 -6.16
CA PRO A 68 2.82 27.09 -5.50
C PRO A 68 3.87 26.02 -5.11
N GLU A 69 5.13 26.22 -5.51
CA GLU A 69 6.23 25.45 -4.92
C GLU A 69 6.23 25.71 -3.41
N LYS A 70 5.47 24.92 -2.67
CA LYS A 70 5.71 24.82 -1.24
C LYS A 70 7.13 24.27 -1.11
N THR A 71 7.96 24.91 -0.29
CA THR A 71 9.26 24.34 0.12
C THR A 71 9.06 22.85 0.32
N GLU A 72 9.59 22.03 -0.59
CA GLU A 72 9.28 20.60 -0.60
C GLU A 72 9.62 20.02 0.76
N ALA A 73 8.62 19.44 1.43
CA ALA A 73 8.86 18.76 2.69
C ALA A 73 10.02 17.77 2.48
N LEU A 74 11.01 17.86 3.35
CA LEU A 74 12.17 16.97 3.30
C LEU A 74 11.68 15.52 3.37
N LEU A 75 12.28 14.63 2.59
CA LEU A 75 11.99 13.20 2.66
C LEU A 75 12.56 12.59 3.95
N PRO A 76 11.91 11.57 4.54
CA PRO A 76 12.47 10.78 5.62
C PRO A 76 13.83 10.21 5.23
N LYS A 77 14.77 10.16 6.19
CA LYS A 77 16.09 9.61 5.95
C LYS A 77 16.01 8.11 5.72
N VAL A 78 16.80 7.63 4.75
CA VAL A 78 17.01 6.20 4.55
C VAL A 78 17.86 5.67 5.71
N ALA A 79 17.35 4.63 6.39
CA ALA A 79 18.12 3.95 7.41
C ALA A 79 19.31 3.20 6.74
N ASN A 80 20.51 3.40 7.21
CA ASN A 80 21.69 2.70 6.70
C ASN A 80 22.37 1.95 7.86
N TYR A 81 21.93 0.70 8.08
CA TYR A 81 22.50 -0.16 9.11
C TYR A 81 22.61 -1.60 8.59
N ILE A 82 23.59 -2.33 9.13
CA ILE A 82 23.71 -3.76 8.90
C ILE A 82 23.14 -4.46 10.13
N GLN A 83 22.11 -5.23 9.94
CA GLN A 83 21.50 -6.02 10.98
C GLN A 83 22.00 -7.48 10.92
N LYS A 84 22.20 -8.10 12.06
CA LYS A 84 22.31 -9.56 12.14
C LYS A 84 20.92 -10.17 12.25
N PRO A 85 20.69 -11.42 11.79
CA PRO A 85 19.41 -12.07 11.98
C PRO A 85 18.98 -12.09 13.45
N VAL A 86 17.80 -11.53 13.73
CA VAL A 86 17.25 -11.40 15.10
C VAL A 86 16.05 -12.32 15.26
N GLN A 87 15.94 -12.97 16.39
CA GLN A 87 14.70 -13.60 16.82
C GLN A 87 13.96 -12.61 17.74
N ILE A 88 12.74 -12.27 17.42
CA ILE A 88 11.95 -11.37 18.26
C ILE A 88 11.65 -12.10 19.58
N ALA A 89 12.08 -11.54 20.70
CA ALA A 89 11.98 -12.19 22.02
C ALA A 89 10.68 -11.89 22.78
N GLN A 90 9.88 -10.88 22.35
CA GLN A 90 8.71 -10.40 23.08
C GLN A 90 7.55 -10.06 22.15
N TRP A 91 6.33 -10.11 22.70
CA TRP A 91 5.13 -9.54 22.10
C TRP A 91 5.36 -8.06 21.81
N ASN A 92 5.23 -7.70 20.54
CA ASN A 92 5.38 -6.34 20.10
C ASN A 92 4.18 -5.48 20.57
N PRO A 93 4.38 -4.21 20.94
CA PRO A 93 3.35 -3.22 21.31
C PRO A 93 2.16 -3.09 20.35
N THR A 94 2.27 -3.66 19.16
CA THR A 94 1.22 -3.63 18.12
C THR A 94 -0.14 -4.15 18.60
N MET A 95 -0.16 -5.19 19.46
CA MET A 95 -1.43 -5.72 19.97
C MET A 95 -2.09 -4.75 20.95
N ASP A 96 -1.31 -4.05 21.77
CA ASP A 96 -1.84 -3.04 22.68
C ASP A 96 -2.36 -1.83 21.91
N PHE A 97 -1.67 -1.42 20.84
CA PHE A 97 -2.17 -0.39 19.93
C PHE A 97 -3.54 -0.78 19.33
N LEU A 98 -3.70 -2.01 18.82
CA LEU A 98 -4.96 -2.46 18.23
C LEU A 98 -6.09 -2.42 19.26
N ARG A 99 -5.87 -2.92 20.48
CA ARG A 99 -6.84 -2.86 21.57
C ARG A 99 -7.26 -1.42 21.94
N VAL A 100 -6.30 -0.48 21.92
CA VAL A 100 -6.59 0.94 22.17
C VAL A 100 -7.35 1.57 21.02
N ALA A 101 -6.97 1.25 19.78
CA ALA A 101 -7.61 1.78 18.57
C ALA A 101 -9.08 1.35 18.42
N GLU A 102 -9.46 0.21 18.98
CA GLU A 102 -10.83 -0.33 18.95
C GLU A 102 -11.75 0.28 20.03
N ARG A 103 -11.19 1.02 21.01
CA ARG A 103 -12.00 1.61 22.08
C ARG A 103 -12.93 2.69 21.53
N GLU A 104 -14.17 2.69 22.02
CA GLU A 104 -15.16 3.71 21.66
C GLU A 104 -14.65 5.12 21.98
N GLY A 105 -14.88 6.03 21.07
CA GLY A 105 -14.47 7.43 21.24
C GLY A 105 -12.99 7.69 20.94
N VAL A 106 -12.16 6.71 20.62
CA VAL A 106 -10.76 6.91 20.20
C VAL A 106 -10.68 7.23 18.69
N THR A 107 -9.87 8.22 18.33
CA THR A 107 -9.53 8.52 16.92
C THR A 107 -8.18 7.91 16.59
N SER A 108 -8.18 6.82 15.82
CA SER A 108 -6.94 6.26 15.32
C SER A 108 -6.50 6.96 14.02
N LEU A 109 -5.26 7.46 14.03
CA LEU A 109 -4.62 8.05 12.85
C LEU A 109 -3.81 7.04 12.04
N SER A 110 -3.71 5.78 12.49
CA SER A 110 -2.86 4.78 11.86
C SER A 110 -3.56 3.47 11.49
N CYS A 111 -4.85 3.31 11.77
CA CYS A 111 -5.59 2.14 11.29
C CYS A 111 -5.65 2.15 9.76
N ALA A 112 -5.02 1.17 9.14
CA ALA A 112 -4.94 1.05 7.69
C ALA A 112 -6.20 0.36 7.15
N VAL A 113 -7.34 1.04 7.20
CA VAL A 113 -8.64 0.57 6.68
C VAL A 113 -9.15 1.53 5.61
N PRO A 114 -9.73 1.03 4.50
CA PRO A 114 -10.37 1.86 3.49
C PRO A 114 -11.66 2.51 4.05
N ASN A 115 -12.17 3.51 3.35
CA ASN A 115 -13.48 4.06 3.65
C ASN A 115 -14.58 3.10 3.16
N ILE A 116 -15.21 2.39 4.07
CA ILE A 116 -16.27 1.42 3.77
C ILE A 116 -17.66 2.07 3.58
N GLU A 117 -17.79 3.36 3.83
CA GLU A 117 -19.02 4.14 3.61
C GLU A 117 -19.04 4.82 2.22
N ASP A 118 -18.06 4.54 1.37
CA ASP A 118 -18.01 5.11 0.03
C ASP A 118 -19.15 4.55 -0.85
N LYS A 119 -19.86 5.45 -1.53
CA LYS A 119 -21.00 5.11 -2.40
C LYS A 119 -20.66 4.14 -3.53
N SER A 120 -19.40 4.03 -3.93
CA SER A 120 -18.96 3.07 -4.94
C SER A 120 -19.01 1.60 -4.46
N LEU A 121 -19.28 1.37 -3.16
CA LEU A 121 -19.53 0.05 -2.59
C LEU A 121 -21.02 -0.34 -2.57
N GLU A 122 -21.92 0.55 -2.98
CA GLU A 122 -23.36 0.22 -3.06
C GLU A 122 -23.65 -1.03 -3.93
N PRO A 123 -23.00 -1.24 -5.10
CA PRO A 123 -23.14 -2.49 -5.85
C PRO A 123 -22.74 -3.75 -5.06
N LEU A 124 -21.75 -3.65 -4.15
CA LEU A 124 -21.37 -4.78 -3.29
C LEU A 124 -22.54 -5.22 -2.37
N TRP A 125 -23.24 -4.26 -1.78
CA TRP A 125 -24.43 -4.53 -0.95
C TRP A 125 -25.58 -5.14 -1.77
N GLN A 126 -25.75 -4.70 -3.02
CA GLN A 126 -26.73 -5.28 -3.95
C GLN A 126 -26.38 -6.73 -4.26
N GLU A 127 -25.10 -7.03 -4.54
CA GLU A 127 -24.63 -8.40 -4.77
C GLU A 127 -24.84 -9.31 -3.55
N MET A 128 -24.54 -8.83 -2.33
CA MET A 128 -24.83 -9.57 -1.10
C MET A 128 -26.31 -9.95 -1.01
N THR A 129 -27.21 -9.01 -1.33
CA THR A 129 -28.66 -9.26 -1.32
C THR A 129 -29.06 -10.28 -2.38
N MET A 130 -28.50 -10.18 -3.59
CA MET A 130 -28.79 -11.10 -4.69
C MET A 130 -28.31 -12.52 -4.40
N VAL A 131 -27.08 -12.68 -3.89
CA VAL A 131 -26.53 -13.99 -3.54
C VAL A 131 -27.36 -14.64 -2.44
N THR A 132 -27.74 -13.90 -1.41
CA THR A 132 -28.63 -14.40 -0.35
C THR A 132 -29.96 -14.94 -0.87
N ARG A 133 -30.56 -14.27 -1.88
CA ARG A 133 -31.85 -14.66 -2.43
C ARG A 133 -31.79 -15.83 -3.43
N ARG A 134 -30.72 -15.90 -4.25
CA ARG A 134 -30.66 -16.81 -5.41
C ARG A 134 -29.90 -18.11 -5.16
N LYS A 135 -28.98 -18.14 -4.19
CA LYS A 135 -28.04 -19.25 -3.99
C LYS A 135 -27.96 -19.72 -2.54
N GLN A 136 -29.11 -19.77 -1.86
CA GLN A 136 -29.16 -20.07 -0.41
C GLN A 136 -28.44 -21.36 -0.02
N SER A 137 -28.68 -22.48 -0.73
CA SER A 137 -28.06 -23.76 -0.42
C SER A 137 -26.57 -23.79 -0.66
N LEU A 138 -26.11 -23.22 -1.80
CA LEU A 138 -24.67 -23.19 -2.16
C LEU A 138 -23.80 -22.42 -1.15
N THR A 139 -24.36 -21.40 -0.48
CA THR A 139 -23.61 -20.61 0.48
C THR A 139 -23.40 -21.30 1.83
N LEU A 140 -24.05 -22.44 2.07
CA LEU A 140 -23.94 -23.23 3.29
C LEU A 140 -23.13 -24.53 3.11
N GLU A 141 -22.66 -24.80 1.91
CA GLU A 141 -21.83 -25.97 1.61
C GLU A 141 -20.35 -25.69 1.85
N TYR A 142 -19.55 -26.76 1.94
CA TYR A 142 -18.11 -26.62 1.87
C TYR A 142 -17.68 -26.24 0.46
N ASP A 143 -16.78 -25.29 0.36
CA ASP A 143 -16.10 -24.94 -0.89
C ASP A 143 -15.00 -25.96 -1.24
N SER A 144 -14.50 -25.88 -2.47
CA SER A 144 -13.29 -26.61 -2.81
C SER A 144 -12.13 -26.13 -1.93
N LEU A 145 -11.19 -27.02 -1.65
CA LEU A 145 -9.98 -26.65 -0.90
C LEU A 145 -9.26 -25.46 -1.52
N GLN A 146 -9.31 -25.31 -2.84
CA GLN A 146 -8.65 -24.24 -3.56
C GLN A 146 -9.44 -22.92 -3.50
N GLY A 147 -10.74 -22.99 -3.29
CA GLY A 147 -11.67 -21.86 -3.27
C GLY A 147 -12.58 -21.81 -4.51
N LEU A 148 -13.58 -20.96 -4.45
CA LEU A 148 -14.65 -20.86 -5.44
C LEU A 148 -14.10 -20.61 -6.85
N ALA A 149 -14.38 -21.51 -7.79
CA ALA A 149 -13.88 -21.43 -9.17
C ALA A 149 -14.23 -20.09 -9.84
N ALA A 150 -15.46 -19.60 -9.64
CA ALA A 150 -15.89 -18.32 -10.19
C ALA A 150 -15.05 -17.14 -9.67
N LEU A 151 -14.64 -17.14 -8.40
CA LEU A 151 -13.78 -16.10 -7.86
C LEU A 151 -12.33 -16.23 -8.39
N ARG A 152 -11.81 -17.45 -8.46
CA ARG A 152 -10.46 -17.72 -8.98
C ARG A 152 -10.32 -17.26 -10.43
N GLU A 153 -11.34 -17.49 -11.26
CA GLU A 153 -11.43 -16.99 -12.63
C GLU A 153 -11.41 -15.45 -12.67
N GLN A 154 -12.19 -14.79 -11.81
CA GLN A 154 -12.20 -13.33 -11.78
C GLN A 154 -10.87 -12.74 -11.27
N ILE A 155 -10.21 -13.36 -10.28
CA ILE A 155 -8.87 -12.96 -9.83
C ILE A 155 -7.87 -13.07 -10.99
N TYR A 156 -7.91 -14.16 -11.74
CA TYR A 156 -7.10 -14.33 -12.95
C TYR A 156 -7.38 -13.21 -13.99
N LEU A 157 -8.66 -12.88 -14.23
CA LEU A 157 -9.05 -11.88 -15.22
C LEU A 157 -8.65 -10.45 -14.84
N ILE A 158 -8.59 -10.11 -13.56
CA ILE A 158 -8.13 -8.78 -13.09
C ILE A 158 -6.62 -8.67 -12.97
N SER A 159 -5.88 -9.77 -13.08
CA SER A 159 -4.42 -9.79 -13.07
C SER A 159 -3.88 -9.46 -14.45
N ASP A 160 -2.90 -8.57 -14.52
CA ASP A 160 -2.30 -8.15 -15.79
C ASP A 160 -1.40 -9.25 -16.41
N ASP A 161 -1.01 -10.24 -15.61
CA ASP A 161 0.07 -11.19 -15.90
C ASP A 161 -0.44 -12.60 -16.24
N ARG A 162 -1.50 -12.68 -17.03
CA ARG A 162 -2.24 -13.91 -17.39
C ARG A 162 -1.42 -14.96 -18.18
N HIS A 163 -0.15 -14.69 -18.44
CA HIS A 163 0.69 -15.61 -19.23
C HIS A 163 1.43 -16.65 -18.38
N LEU A 164 1.56 -16.43 -17.07
CA LEU A 164 2.42 -17.23 -16.21
C LEU A 164 1.65 -18.08 -15.18
N PHE A 165 0.35 -17.95 -15.10
CA PHE A 165 -0.50 -18.77 -14.25
C PHE A 165 -1.91 -18.92 -14.85
N THR A 166 -2.70 -19.81 -14.29
CA THR A 166 -4.08 -20.10 -14.69
C THR A 166 -5.03 -19.89 -13.50
N PRO A 167 -6.35 -19.86 -13.71
CA PRO A 167 -7.29 -19.85 -12.57
C PRO A 167 -7.06 -21.00 -11.57
N ASP A 168 -6.50 -22.12 -12.05
CA ASP A 168 -6.19 -23.26 -11.19
C ASP A 168 -4.95 -23.05 -10.33
N ASP A 169 -4.15 -22.03 -10.56
CA ASP A 169 -3.03 -21.67 -9.71
C ASP A 169 -3.41 -20.70 -8.60
N VAL A 170 -4.62 -20.14 -8.65
CA VAL A 170 -5.14 -19.25 -7.60
C VAL A 170 -5.67 -20.06 -6.45
N VAL A 171 -5.21 -19.81 -5.22
CA VAL A 171 -5.73 -20.39 -3.98
C VAL A 171 -6.31 -19.27 -3.12
N THR A 172 -7.62 -19.31 -2.84
CA THR A 172 -8.29 -18.31 -2.01
C THR A 172 -7.93 -18.47 -0.53
N THR A 173 -7.94 -17.36 0.19
CA THR A 173 -7.67 -17.29 1.65
C THR A 173 -8.66 -16.34 2.31
N THR A 174 -8.67 -16.25 3.63
CA THR A 174 -9.54 -15.34 4.37
C THR A 174 -8.99 -13.91 4.47
N SER A 175 -7.74 -13.67 4.09
CA SER A 175 -7.11 -12.33 4.12
C SER A 175 -5.69 -12.37 3.56
N GLY A 176 -5.15 -11.20 3.18
CA GLY A 176 -3.73 -11.07 2.84
C GLY A 176 -2.79 -11.46 3.99
N HIS A 177 -3.21 -11.27 5.25
CA HIS A 177 -2.42 -11.70 6.41
C HIS A 177 -2.30 -13.23 6.49
N GLN A 178 -3.41 -13.96 6.24
CA GLN A 178 -3.37 -15.41 6.16
C GLN A 178 -2.56 -15.87 4.95
N SER A 179 -2.70 -15.17 3.79
CA SER A 179 -1.88 -15.47 2.61
C SER A 179 -0.39 -15.40 2.93
N LEU A 180 0.07 -14.34 3.58
CA LEU A 180 1.47 -14.19 4.02
C LEU A 180 1.90 -15.28 4.99
N SER A 181 1.05 -15.62 5.97
CA SER A 181 1.33 -16.67 6.95
C SER A 181 1.49 -18.05 6.29
N ILE A 182 0.59 -18.41 5.37
CA ILE A 182 0.66 -19.67 4.61
C ILE A 182 1.90 -19.67 3.69
N ALA A 183 2.18 -18.58 2.99
CA ALA A 183 3.34 -18.43 2.11
C ALA A 183 4.66 -18.65 2.89
N LEU A 184 4.81 -17.99 4.04
CA LEU A 184 5.96 -18.17 4.92
C LEU A 184 6.14 -19.62 5.38
N GLN A 185 5.05 -20.28 5.80
CA GLN A 185 5.08 -21.68 6.22
C GLN A 185 5.39 -22.63 5.04
N ALA A 186 4.98 -22.25 3.82
CA ALA A 186 5.23 -23.06 2.64
C ALA A 186 6.71 -23.09 2.24
N CYS A 187 7.43 -21.97 2.37
CA CYS A 187 8.81 -21.87 1.90
C CYS A 187 9.87 -21.81 3.02
N THR A 188 9.48 -21.74 4.29
CA THR A 188 10.41 -21.67 5.43
C THR A 188 10.04 -22.61 6.58
N GLN A 189 10.99 -22.85 7.48
CA GLN A 189 10.84 -23.65 8.72
C GLN A 189 11.29 -22.83 9.94
N GLY A 190 11.08 -23.36 11.15
CA GLY A 190 11.54 -22.71 12.39
C GLY A 190 13.04 -22.41 12.34
N ASN A 191 13.41 -21.23 12.84
CA ASN A 191 14.78 -20.67 12.82
C ASN A 191 15.36 -20.31 11.46
N ASP A 192 14.64 -20.51 10.35
CA ASP A 192 15.08 -19.99 9.05
C ASP A 192 15.16 -18.45 9.07
N VAL A 193 16.11 -17.90 8.31
CA VAL A 193 16.29 -16.47 8.15
C VAL A 193 15.39 -15.99 7.01
N VAL A 194 14.58 -14.98 7.30
CA VAL A 194 13.72 -14.29 6.36
C VAL A 194 14.15 -12.83 6.27
N ALA A 195 14.47 -12.37 5.05
CA ALA A 195 14.73 -10.96 4.80
C ALA A 195 13.39 -10.21 4.64
N VAL A 196 13.32 -9.03 5.22
CA VAL A 196 12.15 -8.13 5.13
C VAL A 196 12.60 -6.72 4.83
N GLU A 197 11.75 -5.96 4.19
CA GLU A 197 11.93 -4.52 4.01
C GLU A 197 11.97 -3.81 5.38
N SER A 198 12.72 -2.71 5.47
CA SER A 198 12.77 -1.88 6.68
C SER A 198 12.68 -0.39 6.33
N PRO A 199 11.61 0.31 6.78
CA PRO A 199 10.54 -0.17 7.67
C PRO A 199 9.59 -1.15 6.97
N THR A 200 8.92 -2.02 7.73
CA THR A 200 7.99 -3.02 7.20
C THR A 200 6.64 -3.02 7.92
N PHE A 201 5.67 -3.71 7.32
CA PHE A 201 4.31 -3.86 7.88
C PHE A 201 4.34 -4.58 9.24
N PRO A 202 3.79 -3.99 10.33
CA PRO A 202 3.85 -4.57 11.67
C PRO A 202 3.28 -6.00 11.78
N GLY A 203 2.21 -6.30 11.01
CA GLY A 203 1.61 -7.63 11.00
C GLY A 203 2.53 -8.71 10.43
N LEU A 204 3.45 -8.36 9.53
CA LEU A 204 4.47 -9.30 9.04
C LEU A 204 5.44 -9.68 10.15
N LEU A 205 5.93 -8.69 10.92
CA LEU A 205 6.83 -8.95 12.05
C LEU A 205 6.16 -9.87 13.10
N GLN A 206 4.87 -9.65 13.38
CA GLN A 206 4.09 -10.52 14.28
C GLN A 206 3.95 -11.94 13.72
N THR A 207 3.74 -12.09 12.42
CA THR A 207 3.63 -13.39 11.76
C THR A 207 4.95 -14.15 11.85
N LEU A 208 6.07 -13.49 11.53
CA LEU A 208 7.41 -14.09 11.60
C LEU A 208 7.78 -14.51 13.02
N TYR A 209 7.43 -13.66 14.01
CA TYR A 209 7.58 -13.98 15.43
C TYR A 209 6.78 -15.25 15.80
N GLY A 210 5.48 -15.26 15.48
CA GLY A 210 4.59 -16.39 15.80
C GLY A 210 5.01 -17.70 15.12
N LEU A 211 5.69 -17.62 13.98
CA LEU A 211 6.25 -18.76 13.26
C LEU A 211 7.68 -19.14 13.71
N GLY A 212 8.29 -18.40 14.65
CA GLY A 212 9.65 -18.65 15.14
C GLY A 212 10.73 -18.46 14.07
N ARG A 213 10.55 -17.51 13.14
CA ARG A 213 11.54 -17.18 12.09
C ARG A 213 12.52 -16.13 12.60
N LYS A 214 13.76 -16.20 12.14
CA LYS A 214 14.74 -15.13 12.32
C LYS A 214 14.53 -14.08 11.26
N ILE A 215 14.66 -12.81 11.62
CA ILE A 215 14.40 -11.68 10.73
C ILE A 215 15.71 -10.96 10.47
N ILE A 216 15.99 -10.66 9.19
CA ILE A 216 17.00 -9.69 8.80
C ILE A 216 16.31 -8.56 8.05
N GLU A 217 16.48 -7.35 8.55
CA GLU A 217 15.88 -6.15 7.96
C GLU A 217 16.82 -5.55 6.91
N ILE A 218 16.28 -5.30 5.72
CA ILE A 218 17.00 -4.69 4.61
C ILE A 218 16.43 -3.29 4.37
N PRO A 219 17.26 -2.23 4.40
CA PRO A 219 16.79 -0.87 4.17
C PRO A 219 16.06 -0.69 2.85
N ILE A 220 15.05 0.20 2.85
CA ILE A 220 14.32 0.62 1.64
C ILE A 220 14.77 2.03 1.26
N ASP A 221 15.01 2.23 -0.01
CA ASP A 221 15.09 3.54 -0.64
C ASP A 221 13.73 3.88 -1.27
N PRO A 222 13.20 5.13 -1.08
CA PRO A 222 11.91 5.53 -1.63
C PRO A 222 11.81 5.49 -3.17
N GLU A 223 12.93 5.55 -3.88
CA GLU A 223 12.98 5.59 -5.34
C GLU A 223 13.26 4.21 -5.95
N THR A 224 14.04 3.38 -5.26
CA THR A 224 14.55 2.12 -5.79
C THR A 224 13.95 0.88 -5.13
N GLY A 225 13.25 1.03 -4.00
CA GLY A 225 12.72 -0.08 -3.20
C GLY A 225 13.77 -0.68 -2.27
N ILE A 226 13.69 -2.00 -2.01
CA ILE A 226 14.64 -2.70 -1.14
C ILE A 226 16.08 -2.60 -1.68
N ASN A 227 17.04 -2.35 -0.80
CA ASN A 227 18.46 -2.26 -1.17
C ASN A 227 18.99 -3.65 -1.56
N LEU A 228 19.24 -3.85 -2.87
CA LEU A 228 19.62 -5.14 -3.44
C LEU A 228 21.04 -5.55 -3.07
N GLU A 229 21.95 -4.61 -2.91
CA GLU A 229 23.33 -4.86 -2.50
C GLU A 229 23.35 -5.40 -1.05
N ARG A 230 22.59 -4.79 -0.15
CA ARG A 230 22.44 -5.27 1.24
C ARG A 230 21.70 -6.61 1.32
N LEU A 231 20.76 -6.84 0.43
CA LEU A 231 20.08 -8.13 0.34
C LEU A 231 21.03 -9.22 -0.13
N GLU A 232 21.90 -8.95 -1.11
CA GLU A 232 22.91 -9.89 -1.59
C GLU A 232 23.90 -10.25 -0.47
N GLU A 233 24.42 -9.26 0.25
CA GLU A 233 25.25 -9.47 1.44
C GLU A 233 24.55 -10.37 2.49
N ALA A 234 23.23 -10.18 2.68
CA ALA A 234 22.46 -11.00 3.60
C ALA A 234 22.35 -12.46 3.14
N PHE A 235 22.15 -12.71 1.84
CA PHE A 235 22.16 -14.05 1.28
C PHE A 235 23.52 -14.75 1.45
N GLU A 236 24.61 -14.02 1.20
CA GLU A 236 25.97 -14.56 1.34
C GLU A 236 26.32 -14.92 2.80
N CYS A 237 25.90 -14.07 3.75
CA CYS A 237 26.31 -14.22 5.14
C CYS A 237 25.37 -15.15 5.97
N TRP A 238 24.06 -15.22 5.64
CA TRP A 238 23.06 -15.71 6.58
C TRP A 238 22.12 -16.80 6.07
N ASN A 239 22.35 -17.39 4.92
CA ASN A 239 21.49 -18.44 4.33
C ASN A 239 19.99 -18.04 4.36
N VAL A 240 19.68 -16.86 3.84
CA VAL A 240 18.31 -16.35 3.75
C VAL A 240 17.45 -17.30 2.90
N LYS A 241 16.30 -17.74 3.40
CA LYS A 241 15.39 -18.67 2.71
C LYS A 241 14.31 -17.95 1.91
N ALA A 242 13.86 -16.83 2.41
CA ALA A 242 12.84 -16.04 1.74
C ALA A 242 13.08 -14.54 1.94
N VAL A 243 12.64 -13.73 0.98
CA VAL A 243 12.53 -12.29 1.11
C VAL A 243 11.07 -11.88 0.96
N VAL A 244 10.56 -11.09 1.91
CA VAL A 244 9.19 -10.55 1.85
C VAL A 244 9.25 -9.10 1.44
N VAL A 245 8.61 -8.75 0.33
CA VAL A 245 8.60 -7.39 -0.22
C VAL A 245 7.18 -6.93 -0.54
N THR A 246 6.97 -5.62 -0.49
CA THR A 246 5.77 -4.94 -0.97
C THR A 246 6.20 -3.97 -2.08
N PRO A 247 6.42 -4.46 -3.32
CA PRO A 247 7.08 -3.70 -4.36
C PRO A 247 6.24 -2.54 -4.89
N THR A 248 4.92 -2.58 -4.66
CA THR A 248 3.99 -1.52 -5.09
C THR A 248 3.20 -1.00 -3.92
N CYS A 249 3.27 0.32 -3.68
CA CYS A 249 2.65 1.00 -2.54
C CYS A 249 3.13 0.43 -1.19
N ASN A 250 4.47 0.36 -1.02
CA ASN A 250 5.08 -0.14 0.21
C ASN A 250 4.42 0.44 1.48
N ASN A 251 4.28 -0.37 2.50
CA ASN A 251 3.74 0.04 3.79
C ASN A 251 4.85 0.04 4.86
N PRO A 252 5.29 1.24 5.35
CA PRO A 252 4.49 2.48 5.42
C PRO A 252 4.81 3.56 4.39
N MET A 253 5.82 3.42 3.53
CA MET A 253 6.39 4.53 2.76
C MET A 253 5.57 4.92 1.52
N GLY A 254 4.77 4.00 0.95
CA GLY A 254 3.97 4.23 -0.24
C GLY A 254 4.76 4.27 -1.55
N CYS A 255 6.03 3.88 -1.55
CA CYS A 255 6.88 3.85 -2.74
C CYS A 255 6.56 2.67 -3.69
N ILE A 256 7.07 2.77 -4.91
CA ILE A 256 6.94 1.75 -5.95
C ILE A 256 8.34 1.39 -6.44
N MET A 257 8.69 0.10 -6.38
CA MET A 257 9.95 -0.43 -6.89
C MET A 257 9.94 -0.41 -8.44
N PRO A 258 10.98 0.13 -9.10
CA PRO A 258 11.11 0.09 -10.54
C PRO A 258 11.19 -1.36 -11.08
N ASP A 259 10.68 -1.58 -12.30
CA ASP A 259 10.64 -2.92 -12.91
C ASP A 259 12.04 -3.50 -13.11
N SER A 260 13.06 -2.67 -13.39
CA SER A 260 14.46 -3.09 -13.43
C SER A 260 14.95 -3.69 -12.11
N ASN A 261 14.51 -3.12 -10.98
CA ASN A 261 14.90 -3.63 -9.66
C ASN A 261 14.10 -4.86 -9.25
N LYS A 262 12.84 -4.99 -9.70
CA LYS A 262 12.06 -6.23 -9.55
C LYS A 262 12.75 -7.39 -10.28
N GLN A 263 13.21 -7.16 -11.50
CA GLN A 263 13.96 -8.15 -12.29
C GLN A 263 15.26 -8.55 -11.57
N ARG A 264 16.07 -7.59 -11.13
CA ARG A 264 17.32 -7.85 -10.37
C ARG A 264 17.06 -8.59 -9.06
N LEU A 265 15.97 -8.25 -8.34
CA LEU A 265 15.58 -8.96 -7.14
C LEU A 265 15.28 -10.43 -7.43
N LEU A 266 14.53 -10.71 -8.48
CA LEU A 266 14.21 -12.09 -8.89
C LEU A 266 15.48 -12.86 -9.26
N GLU A 267 16.36 -12.29 -10.09
CA GLU A 267 17.63 -12.89 -10.48
C GLU A 267 18.52 -13.21 -9.28
N LEU A 268 18.57 -12.28 -8.30
CA LEU A 268 19.30 -12.48 -7.06
C LEU A 268 18.73 -13.65 -6.24
N VAL A 269 17.41 -13.69 -6.07
CA VAL A 269 16.74 -14.77 -5.31
C VAL A 269 16.90 -16.12 -6.00
N GLU A 270 16.84 -16.17 -7.34
CA GLU A 270 17.10 -17.39 -8.11
C GLU A 270 18.54 -17.88 -7.93
N LYS A 271 19.52 -16.97 -8.00
CA LYS A 271 20.96 -17.29 -7.78
C LYS A 271 21.20 -18.02 -6.47
N TYR A 272 20.52 -17.58 -5.39
CA TYR A 272 20.66 -18.19 -4.05
C TYR A 272 19.57 -19.24 -3.72
N GLN A 273 18.78 -19.68 -4.72
CA GLN A 273 17.69 -20.64 -4.54
C GLN A 273 16.71 -20.27 -3.41
N GLY A 274 16.49 -18.96 -3.22
CA GLY A 274 15.54 -18.40 -2.28
C GLY A 274 14.12 -18.35 -2.81
N THR A 275 13.25 -17.66 -2.08
CA THR A 275 11.85 -17.42 -2.46
C THR A 275 11.49 -15.96 -2.23
N VAL A 276 10.84 -15.32 -3.20
CA VAL A 276 10.18 -14.02 -3.02
C VAL A 276 8.76 -14.27 -2.52
N ILE A 277 8.37 -13.62 -1.43
CA ILE A 277 6.97 -13.48 -1.03
C ILE A 277 6.56 -12.05 -1.34
N GLU A 278 5.77 -11.90 -2.39
CA GLU A 278 5.29 -10.61 -2.87
C GLU A 278 3.96 -10.25 -2.19
N ASN A 279 3.94 -9.17 -1.41
CA ASN A 279 2.72 -8.62 -0.81
C ASN A 279 2.09 -7.58 -1.74
N ASP A 280 1.06 -7.98 -2.47
CA ASP A 280 0.37 -7.18 -3.49
C ASP A 280 -0.94 -6.53 -2.99
N CYS A 281 -1.18 -6.51 -1.68
CA CYS A 281 -2.47 -6.08 -1.10
C CYS A 281 -2.84 -4.61 -1.37
N LEU A 282 -1.87 -3.74 -1.65
CA LEU A 282 -2.08 -2.30 -1.88
C LEU A 282 -1.87 -1.89 -3.35
N ALA A 283 -1.35 -2.77 -4.19
CA ALA A 283 -0.87 -2.42 -5.51
C ALA A 283 -1.94 -1.83 -6.44
N SER A 284 -3.17 -2.29 -6.34
CA SER A 284 -4.29 -1.74 -7.13
C SER A 284 -4.66 -0.29 -6.73
N LEU A 285 -4.10 0.24 -5.64
CA LEU A 285 -4.25 1.63 -5.20
C LEU A 285 -3.10 2.53 -5.67
N ALA A 286 -2.19 2.05 -6.51
CA ALA A 286 -1.19 2.89 -7.15
C ALA A 286 -1.86 3.98 -7.98
N TYR A 287 -1.36 5.23 -7.88
CA TYR A 287 -1.92 6.35 -8.64
C TYR A 287 -1.59 6.25 -10.13
N GLN A 288 -0.50 5.56 -10.45
CA GLN A 288 -0.13 5.21 -11.82
C GLN A 288 -1.13 4.23 -12.41
N TYR A 289 -1.50 4.45 -13.70
CA TYR A 289 -2.31 3.50 -14.46
C TYR A 289 -1.72 3.36 -15.89
N PRO A 290 -1.57 2.15 -16.43
CA PRO A 290 -1.85 0.86 -15.77
C PRO A 290 -1.06 0.68 -14.48
N ARG A 291 -1.53 -0.24 -13.61
CA ARG A 291 -0.82 -0.53 -12.35
C ARG A 291 0.61 -1.03 -12.65
N PRO A 292 1.56 -0.82 -11.74
CA PRO A 292 2.90 -1.41 -11.88
C PRO A 292 2.83 -2.94 -11.97
N SER A 293 3.73 -3.55 -12.76
CA SER A 293 3.87 -5.00 -12.88
C SER A 293 4.19 -5.65 -11.54
N THR A 294 3.86 -6.93 -11.39
CA THR A 294 4.27 -7.74 -10.22
C THR A 294 5.66 -8.35 -10.45
N ILE A 295 6.34 -8.79 -9.39
CA ILE A 295 7.54 -9.63 -9.52
C ILE A 295 7.11 -11.00 -10.05
N GLN A 296 5.95 -11.48 -9.64
CA GLN A 296 5.36 -12.74 -10.10
C GLN A 296 5.22 -12.79 -11.62
N SER A 297 4.92 -11.67 -12.28
CA SER A 297 4.82 -11.57 -13.73
C SER A 297 6.15 -11.78 -14.48
N LEU A 298 7.27 -11.75 -13.80
CA LEU A 298 8.61 -11.98 -14.34
C LEU A 298 9.09 -13.42 -14.06
N ASP A 299 8.44 -14.12 -13.12
CA ASP A 299 8.88 -15.41 -12.60
C ASP A 299 8.46 -16.58 -13.51
N ARG A 300 9.41 -17.20 -14.15
CA ARG A 300 9.21 -18.42 -14.97
C ARG A 300 9.56 -19.72 -14.26
N ASN A 301 10.20 -19.63 -13.09
CA ASN A 301 10.76 -20.76 -12.37
C ASN A 301 10.00 -21.10 -11.08
N GLY A 302 8.95 -20.34 -10.75
CA GLY A 302 8.10 -20.54 -9.57
C GLY A 302 8.75 -20.14 -8.24
N HIS A 303 9.70 -19.20 -8.26
CA HIS A 303 10.36 -18.67 -7.07
C HIS A 303 9.55 -17.58 -6.35
N VAL A 304 8.47 -17.08 -6.94
CA VAL A 304 7.62 -16.03 -6.35
C VAL A 304 6.31 -16.62 -5.86
N ILE A 305 5.96 -16.30 -4.61
CA ILE A 305 4.64 -16.50 -4.02
C ILE A 305 3.97 -15.14 -3.92
N LEU A 306 2.96 -14.86 -4.76
CA LEU A 306 2.20 -13.61 -4.66
C LEU A 306 1.06 -13.77 -3.65
N CYS A 307 0.94 -12.81 -2.74
CA CYS A 307 -0.10 -12.73 -1.71
C CYS A 307 -0.90 -11.44 -1.87
N SER A 308 -2.22 -11.52 -1.98
CA SER A 308 -3.08 -10.35 -2.11
C SER A 308 -4.42 -10.50 -1.38
N SER A 309 -5.23 -9.43 -1.34
CA SER A 309 -6.58 -9.45 -0.78
C SER A 309 -7.41 -8.24 -1.16
N PHE A 310 -8.73 -8.35 -1.03
CA PHE A 310 -9.66 -7.23 -1.18
C PHE A 310 -9.82 -6.37 0.10
N SER A 311 -9.15 -6.73 1.19
CA SER A 311 -9.28 -6.02 2.48
C SER A 311 -8.88 -4.54 2.43
N LYS A 312 -7.98 -4.15 1.51
CA LYS A 312 -7.48 -2.78 1.36
C LYS A 312 -8.09 -2.06 0.16
N THR A 313 -8.54 -2.80 -0.82
CA THR A 313 -9.08 -2.28 -2.06
C THR A 313 -10.62 -2.24 -2.09
N VAL A 314 -11.29 -3.01 -1.25
CA VAL A 314 -12.76 -3.03 -1.12
C VAL A 314 -13.16 -2.78 0.33
N ALA A 315 -13.06 -3.81 1.18
CA ALA A 315 -13.42 -3.70 2.59
C ALA A 315 -12.76 -4.83 3.40
N PRO A 316 -12.30 -4.57 4.63
CA PRO A 316 -11.70 -5.62 5.48
C PRO A 316 -12.72 -6.71 5.86
N GLY A 317 -14.01 -6.39 5.89
CA GLY A 317 -15.10 -7.33 6.20
C GLY A 317 -15.37 -8.37 5.13
N THR A 318 -14.88 -8.21 3.90
CA THR A 318 -15.03 -9.21 2.84
C THR A 318 -14.32 -10.52 3.13
N ARG A 319 -13.35 -10.50 4.04
CA ARG A 319 -12.56 -11.68 4.45
C ARG A 319 -12.10 -12.53 3.26
N THR A 320 -11.68 -11.89 2.17
CA THR A 320 -11.26 -12.53 0.93
C THR A 320 -9.85 -12.10 0.54
N GLY A 321 -8.95 -13.07 0.44
CA GLY A 321 -7.60 -12.94 -0.09
C GLY A 321 -7.26 -14.09 -1.02
N TRP A 322 -6.04 -14.10 -1.55
CA TRP A 322 -5.55 -15.18 -2.41
C TRP A 322 -4.03 -15.29 -2.43
N ILE A 323 -3.57 -16.44 -2.88
CA ILE A 323 -2.16 -16.76 -3.13
C ILE A 323 -2.03 -17.28 -4.56
N ILE A 324 -1.00 -16.82 -5.28
CA ILE A 324 -0.46 -17.48 -6.46
C ILE A 324 0.85 -18.12 -6.02
N PRO A 325 0.89 -19.45 -5.81
CA PRO A 325 1.90 -20.10 -4.97
C PRO A 325 3.21 -20.48 -5.70
N GLY A 326 3.32 -20.24 -7.02
CA GLY A 326 4.43 -20.74 -7.80
C GLY A 326 4.64 -22.26 -7.62
N LYS A 327 5.86 -22.69 -7.37
CA LYS A 327 6.22 -24.11 -7.14
C LYS A 327 5.71 -24.71 -5.83
N TYR A 328 5.08 -23.91 -4.95
CA TYR A 328 4.65 -24.34 -3.61
C TYR A 328 3.18 -24.75 -3.53
N LYS A 329 2.48 -24.94 -4.66
CA LYS A 329 1.02 -25.13 -4.72
C LYS A 329 0.51 -26.22 -3.76
N GLU A 330 1.06 -27.41 -3.84
CA GLU A 330 0.62 -28.54 -3.00
C GLU A 330 0.80 -28.27 -1.50
N LYS A 331 1.92 -27.63 -1.14
CA LYS A 331 2.20 -27.28 0.25
C LYS A 331 1.27 -26.15 0.75
N VAL A 332 0.95 -25.19 -0.08
CA VAL A 332 -0.02 -24.12 0.22
C VAL A 332 -1.41 -24.72 0.43
N LEU A 333 -1.86 -25.63 -0.42
CA LEU A 333 -3.15 -26.32 -0.26
C LEU A 333 -3.20 -27.13 1.03
N HIS A 334 -2.15 -27.88 1.36
CA HIS A 334 -2.07 -28.62 2.60
C HIS A 334 -2.12 -27.72 3.84
N LEU A 335 -1.36 -26.62 3.86
CA LEU A 335 -1.37 -25.65 4.95
C LEU A 335 -2.71 -24.91 5.07
N LYS A 336 -3.36 -24.62 3.97
CA LYS A 336 -4.73 -24.07 3.97
C LYS A 336 -5.70 -25.07 4.61
N TYR A 337 -5.65 -26.34 4.23
CA TYR A 337 -6.47 -27.39 4.84
C TYR A 337 -6.29 -27.44 6.37
N LEU A 338 -5.05 -27.42 6.84
CA LEU A 338 -4.75 -27.44 8.29
C LEU A 338 -5.29 -26.21 9.03
N SER A 339 -5.35 -25.06 8.37
CA SER A 339 -5.74 -23.81 9.02
C SER A 339 -7.27 -23.61 9.09
N HIS A 340 -8.02 -24.00 8.07
CA HIS A 340 -9.48 -23.76 8.02
C HIS A 340 -10.25 -24.61 7.00
N CYS A 341 -9.67 -25.72 6.52
CA CYS A 341 -10.27 -26.67 5.58
C CYS A 341 -10.68 -26.03 4.24
N SER A 342 -11.80 -25.30 4.20
CA SER A 342 -12.26 -24.56 3.03
C SER A 342 -12.61 -23.12 3.38
N GLY A 343 -12.75 -22.27 2.36
CA GLY A 343 -13.18 -20.87 2.53
C GLY A 343 -14.70 -20.75 2.72
N GLU A 344 -15.14 -19.58 3.10
CA GLU A 344 -16.55 -19.20 3.17
C GLU A 344 -17.03 -18.83 1.76
N ILE A 345 -18.08 -19.52 1.26
CA ILE A 345 -18.54 -19.38 -0.14
C ILE A 345 -19.28 -18.07 -0.37
N PHE A 346 -20.08 -17.61 0.61
CA PHE A 346 -20.95 -16.45 0.43
C PHE A 346 -20.20 -15.22 -0.09
N MET A 347 -19.18 -14.78 0.64
CA MET A 347 -18.40 -13.61 0.25
C MET A 347 -17.55 -13.86 -1.00
N GLN A 348 -17.06 -15.07 -1.22
CA GLN A 348 -16.37 -15.41 -2.46
C GLN A 348 -17.30 -15.25 -3.68
N GLN A 349 -18.56 -15.68 -3.58
CA GLN A 349 -19.54 -15.51 -4.65
C GLN A 349 -19.92 -14.04 -4.87
N VAL A 350 -20.12 -13.28 -3.78
CA VAL A 350 -20.37 -11.84 -3.84
C VAL A 350 -19.22 -11.12 -4.56
N MET A 351 -17.99 -11.41 -4.16
CA MET A 351 -16.80 -10.82 -4.77
C MET A 351 -16.65 -11.23 -6.25
N ALA A 352 -16.91 -12.49 -6.59
CA ALA A 352 -16.87 -12.94 -7.97
C ALA A 352 -17.85 -12.15 -8.86
N ASN A 353 -19.08 -11.94 -8.40
CA ASN A 353 -20.06 -11.14 -9.13
C ASN A 353 -19.63 -9.66 -9.22
N PHE A 354 -19.20 -9.06 -8.12
CA PHE A 354 -18.74 -7.65 -8.06
C PHE A 354 -17.59 -7.37 -9.05
N LEU A 355 -16.68 -8.33 -9.19
CA LEU A 355 -15.59 -8.27 -10.17
C LEU A 355 -16.12 -8.43 -11.60
N LYS A 356 -16.95 -9.46 -11.85
CA LYS A 356 -17.50 -9.82 -13.16
C LYS A 356 -18.30 -8.68 -13.79
N GLU A 357 -19.09 -7.97 -13.01
CA GLU A 357 -19.91 -6.84 -13.47
C GLU A 357 -19.09 -5.53 -13.64
N GLY A 358 -17.78 -5.57 -13.43
CA GLY A 358 -16.88 -4.43 -13.61
C GLY A 358 -16.94 -3.36 -12.49
N HIS A 359 -17.74 -3.58 -11.46
CA HIS A 359 -17.89 -2.64 -10.35
C HIS A 359 -16.59 -2.36 -9.61
N TYR A 360 -15.70 -3.36 -9.52
CA TYR A 360 -14.39 -3.25 -8.89
C TYR A 360 -13.49 -2.20 -9.57
N PHE A 361 -13.43 -2.18 -10.90
CA PHE A 361 -12.60 -1.21 -11.62
C PHE A 361 -13.11 0.22 -11.46
N LEU A 362 -14.42 0.42 -11.45
CA LEU A 362 -15.04 1.73 -11.20
C LEU A 362 -14.76 2.20 -9.77
N HIS A 363 -14.87 1.29 -8.80
CA HIS A 363 -14.55 1.53 -7.41
C HIS A 363 -13.07 1.93 -7.25
N LEU A 364 -12.12 1.16 -7.79
CA LEU A 364 -10.69 1.46 -7.71
C LEU A 364 -10.33 2.80 -8.34
N ARG A 365 -10.92 3.12 -9.51
CA ARG A 365 -10.69 4.43 -10.16
C ARG A 365 -11.08 5.58 -9.25
N ARG A 366 -12.24 5.47 -8.60
CA ARG A 366 -12.73 6.46 -7.63
C ARG A 366 -11.83 6.53 -6.39
N MET A 367 -11.45 5.37 -5.84
CA MET A 367 -10.56 5.30 -4.67
C MET A 367 -9.20 5.97 -4.93
N ARG A 368 -8.56 5.67 -6.08
CA ARG A 368 -7.26 6.29 -6.44
C ARG A 368 -7.35 7.80 -6.51
N GLN A 369 -8.39 8.33 -7.17
CA GLN A 369 -8.61 9.78 -7.23
C GLN A 369 -8.82 10.36 -5.83
N HIS A 370 -9.73 9.78 -5.05
CA HIS A 370 -10.05 10.27 -3.71
C HIS A 370 -8.84 10.24 -2.76
N TYR A 371 -8.05 9.17 -2.80
CA TYR A 371 -6.85 9.07 -1.97
C TYR A 371 -5.74 10.04 -2.40
N SER A 372 -5.59 10.31 -3.68
CA SER A 372 -4.68 11.35 -4.14
C SER A 372 -5.05 12.74 -3.60
N GLU A 373 -6.36 13.08 -3.59
CA GLU A 373 -6.87 14.33 -3.02
C GLU A 373 -6.67 14.38 -1.49
N LEU A 374 -7.00 13.30 -0.78
CA LEU A 374 -6.82 13.20 0.67
C LEU A 374 -5.35 13.27 1.07
N GLN A 375 -4.45 12.64 0.31
CA GLN A 375 -3.01 12.72 0.54
C GLN A 375 -2.54 14.17 0.62
N CYS A 376 -2.93 15.01 -0.34
CA CYS A 376 -2.58 16.43 -0.35
C CYS A 376 -3.11 17.16 0.89
N GLN A 377 -4.38 16.92 1.25
CA GLN A 377 -5.00 17.56 2.40
C GLN A 377 -4.36 17.13 3.74
N TYR A 378 -4.04 15.84 3.90
CA TYR A 378 -3.37 15.34 5.09
C TYR A 378 -1.94 15.85 5.20
N LYS A 379 -1.21 15.87 4.07
CA LYS A 379 0.14 16.44 4.00
C LYS A 379 0.13 17.91 4.44
N GLU A 380 -0.80 18.71 3.93
CA GLU A 380 -0.94 20.13 4.32
C GLU A 380 -1.20 20.32 5.82
N LEU A 381 -2.04 19.47 6.42
CA LEU A 381 -2.28 19.52 7.87
C LEU A 381 -1.04 19.15 8.69
N VAL A 382 -0.28 18.13 8.24
CA VAL A 382 0.99 17.75 8.89
C VAL A 382 1.99 18.91 8.77
N GLU A 383 2.19 19.48 7.59
CA GLU A 383 3.09 20.63 7.37
C GLU A 383 2.69 21.85 8.23
N THR A 384 1.39 22.08 8.41
CA THR A 384 0.89 23.24 9.18
C THR A 384 1.05 23.07 10.69
N HIS A 385 0.83 21.86 11.20
CA HIS A 385 0.71 21.65 12.64
C HIS A 385 1.93 20.99 13.29
N PHE A 386 2.75 20.25 12.54
CA PHE A 386 3.90 19.55 13.08
C PHE A 386 5.13 20.47 13.23
N PRO A 387 6.21 20.03 13.91
CA PRO A 387 7.46 20.78 13.99
C PRO A 387 8.05 21.13 12.60
N ALA A 388 8.70 22.29 12.47
CA ALA A 388 9.19 22.83 11.19
C ALA A 388 10.12 21.89 10.39
N ASN A 389 10.90 21.03 11.06
CA ASN A 389 11.83 20.10 10.42
C ASN A 389 11.23 18.70 10.17
N THR A 390 9.90 18.56 10.22
CA THR A 390 9.23 17.30 9.94
C THR A 390 9.43 16.90 8.48
N ARG A 391 9.80 15.63 8.27
CA ARG A 391 10.00 15.02 6.95
C ARG A 391 8.83 14.10 6.64
N ILE A 392 8.35 14.11 5.40
CA ILE A 392 7.14 13.39 5.00
C ILE A 392 7.41 12.59 3.73
N SER A 393 7.02 11.32 3.69
CA SER A 393 7.11 10.50 2.48
C SER A 393 6.23 11.06 1.35
N ARG A 394 6.54 10.66 0.12
CA ARG A 394 5.77 10.99 -1.09
C ARG A 394 5.15 9.72 -1.66
N PRO A 395 4.04 9.23 -1.07
CA PRO A 395 3.41 8.00 -1.54
C PRO A 395 2.97 8.10 -3.00
N GLN A 396 3.28 7.07 -3.78
CA GLN A 396 2.84 6.91 -5.16
C GLN A 396 1.54 6.11 -5.27
N GLY A 397 0.93 5.80 -4.11
CA GLY A 397 -0.31 5.06 -3.97
C GLY A 397 -0.52 4.60 -2.53
N GLY A 398 -1.55 3.77 -2.31
CA GLY A 398 -1.95 3.38 -0.97
C GLY A 398 -2.64 4.51 -0.22
N PHE A 399 -2.47 4.58 1.10
CA PHE A 399 -3.17 5.54 1.94
C PHE A 399 -2.42 5.87 3.26
N SER A 400 -1.08 5.84 3.25
CA SER A 400 -0.26 6.13 4.42
C SER A 400 0.80 7.18 4.11
N LEU A 401 1.00 8.13 5.03
CA LEU A 401 2.16 9.00 5.10
C LEU A 401 3.12 8.43 6.15
N TRP A 402 4.39 8.30 5.80
CA TRP A 402 5.47 8.04 6.72
C TRP A 402 6.12 9.35 7.10
N VAL A 403 6.14 9.65 8.39
CA VAL A 403 6.53 10.95 8.91
C VAL A 403 7.70 10.77 9.87
N GLU A 404 8.83 11.44 9.58
CA GLU A 404 9.97 11.58 10.47
C GLU A 404 9.89 12.92 11.19
N HIS A 405 9.97 12.91 12.51
CA HIS A 405 9.94 14.08 13.37
C HIS A 405 11.24 14.21 14.18
N LEU A 406 11.40 15.31 14.89
CA LEU A 406 12.49 15.46 15.85
C LEU A 406 12.40 14.40 16.95
N PRO A 407 13.52 14.02 17.58
CA PRO A 407 13.48 13.13 18.73
C PRO A 407 12.52 13.62 19.80
N VAL A 408 11.69 12.73 20.34
CA VAL A 408 10.68 13.04 21.34
C VAL A 408 10.73 12.03 22.48
N ASP A 409 10.20 12.42 23.64
CA ASP A 409 9.88 11.50 24.71
C ASP A 409 8.61 10.71 24.35
N ASN A 410 8.78 9.53 23.80
CA ASN A 410 7.68 8.65 23.33
C ASN A 410 6.69 8.27 24.46
N ARG A 411 7.11 8.26 25.72
CA ARG A 411 6.23 8.00 26.87
C ARG A 411 5.28 9.18 27.06
N LYS A 412 5.83 10.40 27.14
CA LYS A 412 5.02 11.62 27.28
C LYS A 412 4.10 11.82 26.08
N LEU A 413 4.59 11.55 24.86
CA LEU A 413 3.78 11.61 23.64
C LEU A 413 2.55 10.69 23.76
N ARG A 414 2.74 9.43 24.12
CA ARG A 414 1.64 8.47 24.31
C ARG A 414 0.65 8.93 25.39
N ASP A 415 1.13 9.46 26.50
CA ASP A 415 0.27 9.95 27.61
C ASP A 415 -0.61 11.13 27.15
N ILE A 416 -0.04 12.08 26.40
CA ILE A 416 -0.79 13.23 25.85
C ILE A 416 -1.86 12.74 24.86
N LEU A 417 -1.49 11.87 23.93
CA LEU A 417 -2.41 11.33 22.93
C LEU A 417 -3.54 10.53 23.59
N HIS A 418 -3.23 9.69 24.57
CA HIS A 418 -4.22 8.89 25.30
C HIS A 418 -5.24 9.75 26.02
N ARG A 419 -4.81 10.81 26.73
CA ARG A 419 -5.73 11.77 27.39
C ARG A 419 -6.68 12.45 26.41
N ASN A 420 -6.23 12.67 25.17
CA ASN A 420 -7.02 13.29 24.11
C ASN A 420 -7.78 12.27 23.24
N LYS A 421 -7.80 10.99 23.62
CA LYS A 421 -8.44 9.91 22.86
C LYS A 421 -7.95 9.83 21.39
N VAL A 422 -6.67 10.08 21.16
CA VAL A 422 -5.99 9.95 19.88
C VAL A 422 -4.98 8.81 19.98
N THR A 423 -4.80 8.04 18.91
CA THR A 423 -3.76 7.03 18.83
C THR A 423 -3.09 7.02 17.47
N VAL A 424 -1.78 6.73 17.46
CA VAL A 424 -0.94 6.66 16.26
C VAL A 424 0.09 5.54 16.42
N LEU A 425 0.44 4.85 15.33
CA LEU A 425 1.56 3.90 15.31
C LEU A 425 2.87 4.67 15.15
N THR A 426 3.74 4.53 16.12
CA THR A 426 5.12 5.02 16.10
C THR A 426 6.03 4.04 15.36
N GLY A 427 7.21 4.51 14.95
CA GLY A 427 8.12 3.73 14.11
C GLY A 427 8.64 2.45 14.74
N GLU A 428 8.64 2.34 16.07
CA GLU A 428 9.00 1.12 16.82
C GLU A 428 8.17 -0.12 16.44
N HIS A 429 6.99 0.09 15.84
CA HIS A 429 6.14 -1.01 15.37
C HIS A 429 6.55 -1.55 14.00
N PHE A 430 7.41 -0.84 13.26
CA PHE A 430 7.74 -1.11 11.86
C PHE A 430 9.14 -1.69 11.67
N SER A 431 9.84 -1.96 12.76
CA SER A 431 11.18 -2.53 12.79
C SER A 431 11.37 -3.36 14.07
N THR A 432 12.31 -4.26 14.07
CA THR A 432 12.75 -5.01 15.27
C THR A 432 13.78 -4.24 16.11
N GLY A 433 14.31 -3.13 15.57
CA GLY A 433 15.29 -2.26 16.20
C GLY A 433 14.75 -0.84 16.42
N ASP A 434 15.59 0.04 16.96
CA ASP A 434 15.23 1.41 17.35
C ASP A 434 15.40 2.46 16.23
N CYS A 435 15.65 2.02 14.98
CA CYS A 435 16.01 2.90 13.87
C CYS A 435 14.93 3.93 13.50
N PHE A 436 13.69 3.68 13.87
CA PHE A 436 12.54 4.54 13.54
C PHE A 436 11.87 5.12 14.78
N SER A 437 12.59 5.25 15.90
CA SER A 437 12.04 5.80 17.16
C SER A 437 11.45 7.22 17.02
N ASN A 438 11.90 7.98 16.02
CA ASN A 438 11.44 9.33 15.67
C ASN A 438 10.52 9.34 14.43
N HIS A 439 9.86 8.23 14.14
CA HIS A 439 8.92 8.12 13.01
C HIS A 439 7.52 7.74 13.47
N LEU A 440 6.55 8.04 12.62
CA LEU A 440 5.16 7.60 12.80
C LEU A 440 4.44 7.46 11.46
N ARG A 441 3.36 6.67 11.43
CA ARG A 441 2.51 6.51 10.26
C ARG A 441 1.18 7.23 10.44
N VAL A 442 0.85 8.14 9.53
CA VAL A 442 -0.47 8.78 9.43
C VAL A 442 -1.23 8.19 8.25
N ASN A 443 -2.41 7.65 8.51
CA ASN A 443 -3.28 7.08 7.49
C ASN A 443 -4.27 8.13 6.97
N TYR A 444 -4.39 8.25 5.64
CA TYR A 444 -5.28 9.21 4.98
C TYR A 444 -6.46 8.56 4.21
N ALA A 445 -6.74 7.26 4.40
CA ALA A 445 -7.86 6.59 3.73
C ALA A 445 -9.24 7.12 4.11
N LEU A 446 -9.37 7.71 5.29
CA LEU A 446 -10.65 8.16 5.83
C LEU A 446 -10.85 9.66 5.65
N PRO A 447 -12.09 10.10 5.40
CA PRO A 447 -12.40 11.52 5.21
C PRO A 447 -11.91 12.41 6.35
N LEU A 448 -11.47 13.62 6.04
CA LEU A 448 -11.03 14.65 6.99
C LEU A 448 -12.20 15.35 7.67
N ILE A 449 -12.98 14.62 8.46
CA ILE A 449 -14.00 15.21 9.35
C ILE A 449 -13.36 16.04 10.47
N ALA A 450 -14.12 16.92 11.10
CA ALA A 450 -13.63 17.85 12.16
C ALA A 450 -12.84 17.12 13.26
N ARG A 451 -13.33 15.98 13.75
CA ARG A 451 -12.67 15.17 14.76
C ARG A 451 -11.28 14.70 14.33
N ARG A 452 -11.10 14.31 13.06
CA ARG A 452 -9.82 13.80 12.52
C ARG A 452 -8.84 14.95 12.29
N ARG A 453 -9.31 16.10 11.80
CA ARG A 453 -8.50 17.33 11.71
C ARG A 453 -7.97 17.73 13.08
N ASN A 454 -8.83 17.72 14.11
CA ASN A 454 -8.41 18.02 15.49
C ASN A 454 -7.40 17.00 16.03
N ALA A 455 -7.55 15.71 15.73
CA ALA A 455 -6.59 14.68 16.14
C ALA A 455 -5.19 14.90 15.53
N ILE A 456 -5.10 15.32 14.26
CA ILE A 456 -3.82 15.67 13.60
C ILE A 456 -3.20 16.91 14.29
N LYS A 457 -4.01 17.93 14.61
CA LYS A 457 -3.54 19.11 15.34
C LYS A 457 -2.99 18.74 16.72
N ILE A 458 -3.73 17.94 17.49
CA ILE A 458 -3.28 17.45 18.80
C ILE A 458 -1.96 16.69 18.69
N LEU A 459 -1.82 15.82 17.68
CA LEU A 459 -0.58 15.08 17.45
C LEU A 459 0.58 16.03 17.16
N GLY A 460 0.40 17.04 16.30
CA GLY A 460 1.43 18.04 15.99
C GLY A 460 1.84 18.87 17.21
N GLU A 461 0.88 19.32 18.02
CA GLU A 461 1.15 20.05 19.27
C GLU A 461 1.88 19.16 20.29
N ALA A 462 1.47 17.89 20.42
CA ALA A 462 2.12 16.93 21.31
C ALA A 462 3.59 16.70 20.90
N LEU A 463 3.88 16.57 19.60
CA LEU A 463 5.25 16.45 19.09
C LEU A 463 6.12 17.67 19.45
N LYS A 464 5.56 18.89 19.33
CA LYS A 464 6.28 20.13 19.71
C LYS A 464 6.64 20.19 21.19
N VAL A 465 5.70 19.77 22.07
CA VAL A 465 5.89 19.82 23.53
C VAL A 465 6.80 18.69 24.04
N THR A 466 6.88 17.58 23.32
CA THR A 466 7.67 16.41 23.74
C THR A 466 9.02 16.32 23.06
N SER A 467 9.37 17.24 22.13
CA SER A 467 10.71 17.34 21.53
C SER A 467 11.80 17.51 22.59
N VAL A 468 12.91 16.76 22.40
CA VAL A 468 14.07 16.71 23.33
C VAL A 468 15.20 17.59 22.79
#